data_98e94ef3ffc2056ddd70cd7a4ca0ec36
#
_entry.id   98e94ef3ffc2056ddd70cd7a4ca0ec36
#
_cell.length_a   1.000
_cell.length_b   1.000
_cell.length_c   1.000
_cell.angle_alpha   90.00
_cell.angle_beta   90.00
_cell.angle_gamma   90.00
#
_symmetry.space_group_name_H-M   'P 1'
#
loop_
_entity.id
_entity.type
_entity.pdbx_description
1 polymer ?
#
loop_
_entity_poly.entity_id
_entity_poly.type
_entity_poly.pdbx_seq_one_letter_code
_entity_poly.pdbx_strand_id
1 'polypeptide(L)'
;MFGNILFRGLLWVCLVTMSISSVSAQTRQQWRDSLEVLNAQIAKDPQNLHLHLLKAEANISLEQWDYALAEYGKILHADEKNLAALYFRAYVHTQQQHYDLARVDYEAFLRLQPTHFEARLGLAHVLQKMGRKTDTFDELNRLVQMFPDSADAYAARAAYETEQKQYDIALFDWDEAIRRKPLKSGFVVSKADILISLYRMDEARQELNAAVKRGVPRYALKEWFDKCKK
;
A
#
# COMPACT_ATOMS: atom_id res chain seq x y z
N MET A 1 -14.43 -0.37 -10.94
CA MET A 1 -14.83 0.10 -9.61
C MET A 1 -14.17 -0.71 -8.46
N PHE A 2 -13.46 -1.81 -8.74
CA PHE A 2 -12.88 -2.73 -7.73
C PHE A 2 -11.42 -2.44 -7.32
N GLY A 3 -10.68 -1.63 -8.07
CA GLY A 3 -9.27 -1.34 -7.77
C GLY A 3 -9.01 -0.44 -6.55
N ASN A 4 -10.01 0.31 -6.09
CA ASN A 4 -9.82 1.28 -4.99
C ASN A 4 -9.95 0.68 -3.57
N ILE A 5 -10.56 -0.50 -3.42
CA ILE A 5 -10.84 -1.06 -2.08
C ILE A 5 -9.63 -1.82 -1.53
N LEU A 6 -8.92 -2.55 -2.37
CA LEU A 6 -7.72 -3.32 -1.96
C LEU A 6 -6.53 -2.41 -1.67
N PHE A 7 -6.38 -1.35 -2.44
CA PHE A 7 -5.28 -0.40 -2.25
C PHE A 7 -5.49 0.52 -1.02
N ARG A 8 -6.75 0.89 -0.72
CA ARG A 8 -7.06 1.55 0.56
C ARG A 8 -6.77 0.65 1.76
N GLY A 9 -6.96 -0.66 1.64
CA GLY A 9 -6.63 -1.63 2.69
C GLY A 9 -5.12 -1.84 2.87
N LEU A 10 -4.33 -1.85 1.80
CA LEU A 10 -2.88 -2.05 1.85
C LEU A 10 -2.13 -0.78 2.27
N LEU A 11 -2.57 0.41 1.87
CA LEU A 11 -2.05 1.69 2.37
C LEU A 11 -2.31 1.88 3.89
N TRP A 12 -3.42 1.35 4.41
CA TRP A 12 -3.69 1.36 5.85
C TRP A 12 -2.77 0.42 6.63
N VAL A 13 -2.27 -0.65 6.03
CA VAL A 13 -1.31 -1.55 6.69
C VAL A 13 0.07 -0.91 6.81
N CYS A 14 0.50 -0.09 5.86
CA CYS A 14 1.77 0.65 5.95
C CYS A 14 1.76 1.77 7.01
N LEU A 15 0.57 2.31 7.37
CA LEU A 15 0.43 3.33 8.42
C LEU A 15 0.24 2.74 9.83
N VAL A 16 -0.07 1.45 9.95
CA VAL A 16 -0.38 0.80 11.25
C VAL A 16 0.82 0.06 11.85
N THR A 17 1.94 -0.11 11.16
CA THR A 17 3.15 -0.70 11.74
C THR A 17 4.07 0.30 12.44
N MET A 18 3.75 1.59 12.44
CA MET A 18 4.31 2.50 13.43
C MET A 18 3.56 2.27 14.76
N SER A 19 4.23 1.57 15.67
CA SER A 19 3.97 1.43 17.12
C SER A 19 2.62 2.00 17.58
N ILE A 20 1.76 1.10 18.09
CA ILE A 20 0.61 1.45 18.93
C ILE A 20 1.16 2.07 20.24
N SER A 21 1.60 3.30 20.15
CA SER A 21 1.60 4.24 21.25
C SER A 21 0.58 5.30 20.86
N SER A 22 -0.36 5.54 21.76
CA SER A 22 -1.50 6.45 21.68
C SER A 22 -1.17 7.81 21.07
N VAL A 23 -1.05 7.87 19.74
CA VAL A 23 -1.09 9.12 19.01
C VAL A 23 -2.56 9.39 18.74
N SER A 24 -3.17 10.23 19.57
CA SER A 24 -4.45 10.83 19.24
C SER A 24 -4.33 11.43 17.84
N ALA A 25 -5.17 10.96 16.91
CA ALA A 25 -5.16 11.46 15.53
C ALA A 25 -5.20 12.99 15.56
N GLN A 26 -4.12 13.66 15.09
CA GLN A 26 -4.07 15.11 15.05
C GLN A 26 -5.21 15.63 14.18
N THR A 27 -5.90 16.65 14.67
CA THR A 27 -6.92 17.31 13.89
C THR A 27 -6.28 18.14 12.78
N ARG A 28 -7.06 18.50 11.76
CA ARG A 28 -6.58 19.38 10.68
C ARG A 28 -6.07 20.73 11.21
N GLN A 29 -6.63 21.23 12.32
CA GLN A 29 -6.17 22.46 12.98
C GLN A 29 -4.78 22.25 13.63
N GLN A 30 -4.57 21.13 14.31
CA GLN A 30 -3.26 20.82 14.91
C GLN A 30 -2.15 20.77 13.85
N TRP A 31 -2.43 20.25 12.65
CA TRP A 31 -1.45 20.28 11.56
C TRP A 31 -1.14 21.69 11.07
N ARG A 32 -2.15 22.60 11.00
CA ARG A 32 -1.93 24.01 10.67
C ARG A 32 -1.09 24.72 11.72
N ASP A 33 -1.38 24.50 13.00
CA ASP A 33 -0.61 25.06 14.11
C ASP A 33 0.84 24.55 14.06
N SER A 34 1.03 23.27 13.75
CA SER A 34 2.36 22.68 13.54
C SER A 34 3.12 23.38 12.40
N LEU A 35 2.44 23.69 11.28
CA LEU A 35 3.08 24.41 10.16
C LEU A 35 3.56 25.81 10.54
N GLU A 36 2.81 26.54 11.37
CA GLU A 36 3.24 27.86 11.85
C GLU A 36 4.52 27.77 12.67
N VAL A 37 4.57 26.80 13.60
CA VAL A 37 5.76 26.54 14.43
C VAL A 37 6.95 26.14 13.56
N LEU A 38 6.74 25.21 12.62
CA LEU A 38 7.79 24.73 11.73
C LEU A 38 8.31 25.84 10.82
N ASN A 39 7.46 26.70 10.30
CA ASN A 39 7.87 27.86 9.52
C ASN A 39 8.75 28.81 10.33
N ALA A 40 8.41 29.09 11.60
CA ALA A 40 9.21 29.92 12.48
C ALA A 40 10.57 29.29 12.83
N GLN A 41 10.62 27.95 12.96
CA GLN A 41 11.87 27.22 13.20
C GLN A 41 12.76 27.20 11.95
N ILE A 42 12.20 26.92 10.77
CA ILE A 42 12.92 26.93 9.49
C ILE A 42 13.49 28.33 9.19
N ALA A 43 12.77 29.40 9.56
CA ALA A 43 13.28 30.76 9.40
C ALA A 43 14.56 31.02 10.21
N LYS A 44 14.75 30.31 11.33
CA LYS A 44 15.97 30.39 12.16
C LYS A 44 17.07 29.44 11.68
N ASP A 45 16.72 28.31 11.11
CA ASP A 45 17.65 27.29 10.62
C ASP A 45 17.17 26.74 9.26
N PRO A 46 17.36 27.49 8.17
CA PRO A 46 16.85 27.15 6.84
C PRO A 46 17.49 25.90 6.20
N GLN A 47 18.60 25.42 6.72
CA GLN A 47 19.32 24.27 6.20
C GLN A 47 18.97 22.97 6.94
N ASN A 48 18.11 23.03 7.93
CA ASN A 48 17.72 21.88 8.73
C ASN A 48 16.75 20.97 7.98
N LEU A 49 17.30 19.93 7.36
CA LEU A 49 16.52 18.98 6.54
C LEU A 49 15.43 18.26 7.35
N HIS A 50 15.64 18.06 8.66
CA HIS A 50 14.64 17.44 9.52
C HIS A 50 13.39 18.31 9.67
N LEU A 51 13.53 19.63 9.81
CA LEU A 51 12.41 20.55 9.86
C LEU A 51 11.64 20.57 8.53
N HIS A 52 12.34 20.48 7.41
CA HIS A 52 11.71 20.36 6.10
C HIS A 52 10.94 19.03 5.93
N LEU A 53 11.45 17.90 6.47
CA LEU A 53 10.74 16.63 6.50
C LEU A 53 9.44 16.73 7.30
N LEU A 54 9.49 17.28 8.52
CA LEU A 54 8.30 17.47 9.36
C LEU A 54 7.27 18.39 8.69
N LYS A 55 7.73 19.45 8.02
CA LYS A 55 6.85 20.36 7.28
C LYS A 55 6.19 19.67 6.09
N ALA A 56 6.93 18.84 5.37
CA ALA A 56 6.38 18.04 4.27
C ALA A 56 5.32 17.05 4.77
N GLU A 57 5.54 16.38 5.90
CA GLU A 57 4.58 15.49 6.54
C GLU A 57 3.28 16.22 6.93
N ALA A 58 3.41 17.41 7.54
CA ALA A 58 2.26 18.23 7.88
C ALA A 58 1.46 18.65 6.63
N ASN A 59 2.15 19.00 5.55
CA ASN A 59 1.52 19.31 4.26
C ASN A 59 0.79 18.09 3.66
N ILE A 60 1.38 16.87 3.73
CA ILE A 60 0.71 15.63 3.31
C ILE A 60 -0.58 15.43 4.11
N SER A 61 -0.53 15.60 5.44
CA SER A 61 -1.68 15.43 6.34
C SER A 61 -2.81 16.43 6.06
N LEU A 62 -2.48 17.57 5.47
CA LEU A 62 -3.41 18.60 5.02
C LEU A 62 -3.81 18.44 3.55
N GLU A 63 -3.32 17.44 2.85
CA GLU A 63 -3.50 17.23 1.41
C GLU A 63 -2.93 18.38 0.54
N GLN A 64 -1.96 19.09 1.07
CA GLN A 64 -1.25 20.19 0.41
C GLN A 64 -0.05 19.64 -0.38
N TRP A 65 -0.36 18.87 -1.42
CA TRP A 65 0.62 18.05 -2.15
C TRP A 65 1.78 18.85 -2.73
N ASP A 66 1.51 19.99 -3.36
CA ASP A 66 2.53 20.83 -4.01
C ASP A 66 3.50 21.43 -2.99
N TYR A 67 3.01 21.82 -1.81
CA TYR A 67 3.87 22.28 -0.72
C TYR A 67 4.75 21.15 -0.17
N ALA A 68 4.21 19.93 -0.06
CA ALA A 68 5.01 18.77 0.33
C ALA A 68 6.11 18.48 -0.69
N LEU A 69 5.79 18.49 -2.01
CA LEU A 69 6.78 18.32 -3.09
C LEU A 69 7.87 19.37 -3.06
N ALA A 70 7.52 20.61 -2.79
CA ALA A 70 8.51 21.70 -2.69
C ALA A 70 9.51 21.46 -1.54
N GLU A 71 9.04 20.98 -0.38
CA GLU A 71 9.94 20.67 0.74
C GLU A 71 10.82 19.45 0.42
N TYR A 72 10.27 18.36 -0.16
CA TYR A 72 11.08 17.22 -0.60
C TYR A 72 12.09 17.60 -1.68
N GLY A 73 11.73 18.52 -2.58
CA GLY A 73 12.66 19.07 -3.58
C GLY A 73 13.87 19.75 -2.95
N LYS A 74 13.68 20.56 -1.90
CA LYS A 74 14.76 21.20 -1.15
C LYS A 74 15.67 20.18 -0.47
N ILE A 75 15.06 19.17 0.18
CA ILE A 75 15.80 18.11 0.85
C ILE A 75 16.68 17.36 -0.15
N LEU A 76 16.12 16.95 -1.28
CA LEU A 76 16.85 16.18 -2.29
C LEU A 76 17.85 17.01 -3.09
N HIS A 77 17.70 18.33 -3.10
CA HIS A 77 18.75 19.24 -3.60
C HIS A 77 19.98 19.28 -2.68
N ALA A 78 19.76 19.21 -1.36
CA ALA A 78 20.84 19.21 -0.37
C ALA A 78 21.42 17.79 -0.15
N ASP A 79 20.58 16.78 -0.16
CA ASP A 79 20.90 15.34 0.02
C ASP A 79 20.10 14.49 -0.96
N GLU A 80 20.63 14.25 -2.15
CA GLU A 80 19.99 13.47 -3.22
C GLU A 80 19.73 12.01 -2.86
N LYS A 81 20.34 11.50 -1.78
CA LYS A 81 20.19 10.14 -1.27
C LYS A 81 19.29 10.06 -0.04
N ASN A 82 18.61 11.14 0.32
CA ASN A 82 17.72 11.16 1.48
C ASN A 82 16.55 10.20 1.27
N LEU A 83 16.60 9.06 1.99
CA LEU A 83 15.63 7.98 1.84
C LEU A 83 14.20 8.42 2.13
N ALA A 84 13.99 9.19 3.21
CA ALA A 84 12.65 9.66 3.56
C ALA A 84 12.07 10.56 2.46
N ALA A 85 12.89 11.50 1.95
CA ALA A 85 12.45 12.41 0.90
C ALA A 85 12.13 11.68 -0.41
N LEU A 86 12.97 10.71 -0.84
CA LEU A 86 12.71 9.89 -2.03
C LEU A 86 11.40 9.11 -1.89
N TYR A 87 11.23 8.41 -0.77
CA TYR A 87 10.05 7.58 -0.54
C TYR A 87 8.75 8.38 -0.51
N PHE A 88 8.72 9.44 0.29
CA PHE A 88 7.50 10.24 0.46
C PHE A 88 7.21 11.14 -0.75
N ARG A 89 8.25 11.60 -1.49
CA ARG A 89 8.02 12.31 -2.75
C ARG A 89 7.40 11.38 -3.80
N ALA A 90 7.89 10.13 -3.91
CA ALA A 90 7.27 9.11 -4.76
C ALA A 90 5.81 8.85 -4.38
N TYR A 91 5.52 8.76 -3.08
CA TYR A 91 4.15 8.63 -2.58
C TYR A 91 3.27 9.81 -3.02
N VAL A 92 3.73 11.06 -2.81
CA VAL A 92 2.97 12.26 -3.21
C VAL A 92 2.74 12.29 -4.72
N HIS A 93 3.78 12.00 -5.53
CA HIS A 93 3.63 11.89 -6.98
C HIS A 93 2.60 10.82 -7.38
N THR A 94 2.56 9.68 -6.64
CA THR A 94 1.56 8.63 -6.87
C THR A 94 0.13 9.15 -6.59
N GLN A 95 -0.08 9.91 -5.50
CA GLN A 95 -1.38 10.50 -5.17
C GLN A 95 -1.85 11.50 -6.24
N GLN A 96 -0.91 12.26 -6.80
CA GLN A 96 -1.18 13.20 -7.88
C GLN A 96 -1.21 12.54 -9.27
N GLN A 97 -1.07 11.22 -9.37
CA GLN A 97 -1.02 10.45 -10.61
C GLN A 97 0.15 10.81 -11.55
N HIS A 98 1.20 11.43 -11.00
CA HIS A 98 2.46 11.71 -11.71
C HIS A 98 3.34 10.46 -11.68
N TYR A 99 2.87 9.38 -12.33
CA TYR A 99 3.44 8.04 -12.19
C TYR A 99 4.89 7.93 -12.69
N ASP A 100 5.28 8.67 -13.73
CA ASP A 100 6.67 8.68 -14.21
C ASP A 100 7.64 9.22 -13.15
N LEU A 101 7.25 10.31 -12.46
CA LEU A 101 8.05 10.91 -11.40
C LEU A 101 8.09 9.99 -10.16
N ALA A 102 6.94 9.42 -9.80
CA ALA A 102 6.87 8.45 -8.70
C ALA A 102 7.78 7.24 -8.94
N ARG A 103 7.80 6.70 -10.18
CA ARG A 103 8.67 5.60 -10.57
C ARG A 103 10.15 5.95 -10.36
N VAL A 104 10.58 7.10 -10.84
CA VAL A 104 11.98 7.56 -10.73
C VAL A 104 12.42 7.60 -9.26
N ASP A 105 11.58 8.15 -8.38
CA ASP A 105 11.90 8.27 -6.97
C ASP A 105 11.88 6.91 -6.24
N TYR A 106 10.91 6.03 -6.53
CA TYR A 106 10.92 4.67 -5.96
C TYR A 106 12.13 3.86 -6.45
N GLU A 107 12.49 3.96 -7.74
CA GLU A 107 13.68 3.30 -8.27
C GLU A 107 14.95 3.86 -7.61
N ALA A 108 15.03 5.18 -7.39
CA ALA A 108 16.15 5.81 -6.69
C ALA A 108 16.25 5.31 -5.24
N PHE A 109 15.12 5.24 -4.54
CA PHE A 109 15.04 4.69 -3.18
C PHE A 109 15.51 3.23 -3.15
N LEU A 110 15.00 2.39 -4.06
CA LEU A 110 15.31 0.95 -4.10
C LEU A 110 16.75 0.63 -4.54
N ARG A 111 17.44 1.56 -5.21
CA ARG A 111 18.91 1.43 -5.42
C ARG A 111 19.68 1.54 -4.10
N LEU A 112 19.17 2.29 -3.14
CA LEU A 112 19.81 2.48 -1.83
C LEU A 112 19.32 1.43 -0.81
N GLN A 113 18.06 1.03 -0.89
CA GLN A 113 17.41 0.07 0.01
C GLN A 113 16.67 -1.01 -0.80
N PRO A 114 17.39 -1.98 -1.39
CA PRO A 114 16.80 -2.96 -2.32
C PRO A 114 15.73 -3.86 -1.69
N THR A 115 15.78 -4.06 -0.37
CA THR A 115 14.90 -4.98 0.36
C THR A 115 13.75 -4.28 1.08
N HIS A 116 13.44 -3.03 0.71
CA HIS A 116 12.34 -2.31 1.35
C HIS A 116 10.99 -2.71 0.72
N PHE A 117 10.17 -3.40 1.50
CA PHE A 117 8.89 -3.98 1.07
C PHE A 117 7.93 -2.93 0.50
N GLU A 118 7.66 -1.87 1.27
CA GLU A 118 6.67 -0.84 0.92
C GLU A 118 7.07 -0.04 -0.31
N ALA A 119 8.36 0.26 -0.48
CA ALA A 119 8.85 0.97 -1.65
C ALA A 119 8.70 0.10 -2.92
N ARG A 120 9.00 -1.20 -2.82
CA ARG A 120 8.83 -2.14 -3.94
C ARG A 120 7.36 -2.34 -4.29
N LEU A 121 6.49 -2.43 -3.28
CA LEU A 121 5.05 -2.48 -3.49
C LEU A 121 4.51 -1.19 -4.13
N GLY A 122 5.03 -0.03 -3.70
CA GLY A 122 4.72 1.27 -4.30
C GLY A 122 5.16 1.34 -5.76
N LEU A 123 6.36 0.85 -6.08
CA LEU A 123 6.85 0.77 -7.46
C LEU A 123 5.97 -0.14 -8.32
N ALA A 124 5.63 -1.34 -7.83
CA ALA A 124 4.74 -2.26 -8.53
C ALA A 124 3.37 -1.61 -8.83
N HIS A 125 2.81 -0.87 -7.86
CA HIS A 125 1.57 -0.13 -8.08
C HIS A 125 1.69 0.95 -9.16
N VAL A 126 2.76 1.74 -9.10
CA VAL A 126 3.02 2.78 -10.10
C VAL A 126 3.17 2.17 -11.50
N LEU A 127 3.93 1.09 -11.63
CA LEU A 127 4.09 0.36 -12.89
C LEU A 127 2.75 -0.20 -13.41
N GLN A 128 1.90 -0.73 -12.51
CA GLN A 128 0.54 -1.16 -12.84
C GLN A 128 -0.29 0.01 -13.40
N LYS A 129 -0.25 1.19 -12.77
CA LYS A 129 -0.96 2.39 -13.24
C LYS A 129 -0.46 2.89 -14.59
N MET A 130 0.82 2.70 -14.88
CA MET A 130 1.42 3.00 -16.18
C MET A 130 1.13 1.94 -17.25
N GLY A 131 0.44 0.84 -16.92
CA GLY A 131 0.16 -0.27 -17.83
C GLY A 131 1.37 -1.14 -18.16
N ARG A 132 2.47 -1.03 -17.41
CA ARG A 132 3.72 -1.78 -17.59
C ARG A 132 3.60 -3.18 -17.00
N LYS A 133 2.86 -4.05 -17.66
CA LYS A 133 2.46 -5.37 -17.15
C LYS A 133 3.64 -6.25 -16.73
N THR A 134 4.62 -6.40 -17.59
CA THR A 134 5.81 -7.25 -17.33
C THR A 134 6.56 -6.75 -16.10
N ASP A 135 6.86 -5.45 -16.07
CA ASP A 135 7.61 -4.87 -14.95
C ASP A 135 6.83 -4.95 -13.62
N THR A 136 5.50 -4.84 -13.69
CA THR A 136 4.64 -5.02 -12.50
C THR A 136 4.77 -6.45 -11.96
N PHE A 137 4.68 -7.47 -12.84
CA PHE A 137 4.88 -8.86 -12.43
C PHE A 137 6.28 -9.09 -11.87
N ASP A 138 7.30 -8.52 -12.49
CA ASP A 138 8.69 -8.66 -12.03
C ASP A 138 8.86 -8.12 -10.60
N GLU A 139 8.32 -6.93 -10.31
CA GLU A 139 8.40 -6.38 -8.95
C GLU A 139 7.59 -7.18 -7.93
N LEU A 140 6.39 -7.68 -8.29
CA LEU A 140 5.58 -8.53 -7.42
C LEU A 140 6.22 -9.91 -7.19
N ASN A 141 6.85 -10.49 -8.20
CA ASN A 141 7.62 -11.73 -8.06
C ASN A 141 8.83 -11.53 -7.14
N ARG A 142 9.55 -10.41 -7.27
CA ARG A 142 10.63 -10.06 -6.36
C ARG A 142 10.13 -9.92 -4.92
N LEU A 143 8.95 -9.30 -4.70
CA LEU A 143 8.36 -9.23 -3.35
C LEU A 143 8.14 -10.61 -2.75
N VAL A 144 7.55 -11.55 -3.48
CA VAL A 144 7.32 -12.90 -2.99
C VAL A 144 8.65 -13.65 -2.75
N GLN A 145 9.64 -13.48 -3.64
CA GLN A 145 10.96 -14.10 -3.47
C GLN A 145 11.73 -13.57 -2.26
N MET A 146 11.67 -12.25 -2.03
CA MET A 146 12.40 -11.61 -0.93
C MET A 146 11.69 -11.77 0.42
N PHE A 147 10.37 -11.91 0.40
CA PHE A 147 9.53 -12.02 1.60
C PHE A 147 8.61 -13.26 1.53
N PRO A 148 9.18 -14.47 1.49
CA PRO A 148 8.40 -15.70 1.28
C PRO A 148 7.41 -16.01 2.42
N ASP A 149 7.61 -15.41 3.59
CA ASP A 149 6.70 -15.54 4.74
C ASP A 149 5.67 -14.40 4.82
N SER A 150 5.70 -13.44 3.90
CA SER A 150 4.78 -12.31 3.90
C SER A 150 3.46 -12.67 3.21
N ALA A 151 2.38 -12.75 3.98
CA ALA A 151 1.03 -12.88 3.43
C ALA A 151 0.67 -11.73 2.48
N ASP A 152 1.17 -10.52 2.78
CA ASP A 152 0.86 -9.33 1.99
C ASP A 152 1.60 -9.31 0.64
N ALA A 153 2.77 -9.99 0.54
CA ALA A 153 3.47 -10.18 -0.74
C ALA A 153 2.64 -11.05 -1.70
N TYR A 154 2.17 -12.20 -1.22
CA TYR A 154 1.30 -13.08 -2.01
C TYR A 154 -0.03 -12.41 -2.34
N ALA A 155 -0.65 -11.73 -1.37
CA ALA A 155 -1.89 -11.01 -1.61
C ALA A 155 -1.76 -9.90 -2.65
N ALA A 156 -0.64 -9.17 -2.67
CA ALA A 156 -0.37 -8.15 -3.68
C ALA A 156 -0.26 -8.75 -5.08
N ARG A 157 0.46 -9.90 -5.23
CA ARG A 157 0.59 -10.58 -6.52
C ARG A 157 -0.74 -11.19 -6.95
N ALA A 158 -1.44 -11.88 -6.06
CA ALA A 158 -2.78 -12.44 -6.31
C ALA A 158 -3.80 -11.39 -6.76
N ALA A 159 -3.76 -10.20 -6.16
CA ALA A 159 -4.65 -9.10 -6.56
C ALA A 159 -4.37 -8.65 -8.00
N TYR A 160 -3.11 -8.53 -8.39
CA TYR A 160 -2.73 -8.16 -9.74
C TYR A 160 -3.05 -9.27 -10.76
N GLU A 161 -2.78 -10.53 -10.43
CA GLU A 161 -3.14 -11.70 -11.24
C GLU A 161 -4.66 -11.78 -11.47
N THR A 162 -5.45 -11.49 -10.43
CA THR A 162 -6.91 -11.40 -10.53
C THR A 162 -7.34 -10.31 -11.53
N GLU A 163 -6.71 -9.14 -11.49
CA GLU A 163 -6.97 -8.06 -12.44
C GLU A 163 -6.61 -8.46 -13.88
N GLN A 164 -5.51 -9.23 -14.04
CA GLN A 164 -5.10 -9.77 -15.33
C GLN A 164 -5.90 -11.02 -15.75
N LYS A 165 -6.90 -11.45 -14.96
CA LYS A 165 -7.75 -12.63 -15.18
C LYS A 165 -6.96 -13.95 -15.17
N GLN A 166 -5.81 -14.00 -14.53
CA GLN A 166 -5.01 -15.20 -14.34
C GLN A 166 -5.50 -15.94 -13.07
N TYR A 167 -6.75 -16.38 -13.11
CA TYR A 167 -7.46 -16.81 -11.92
C TYR A 167 -6.85 -18.03 -11.22
N ASP A 168 -6.33 -19.00 -11.96
CA ASP A 168 -5.77 -20.21 -11.34
C ASP A 168 -4.51 -19.88 -10.51
N ILE A 169 -3.64 -18.99 -11.02
CA ILE A 169 -2.45 -18.56 -10.31
C ILE A 169 -2.86 -17.66 -9.13
N ALA A 170 -3.81 -16.75 -9.34
CA ALA A 170 -4.33 -15.89 -8.29
C ALA A 170 -4.93 -16.70 -7.13
N LEU A 171 -5.67 -17.77 -7.41
CA LEU A 171 -6.23 -18.65 -6.37
C LEU A 171 -5.12 -19.30 -5.53
N PHE A 172 -4.02 -19.75 -6.18
CA PHE A 172 -2.87 -20.29 -5.46
C PHE A 172 -2.24 -19.25 -4.53
N ASP A 173 -2.02 -18.04 -5.01
CA ASP A 173 -1.41 -16.97 -4.21
C ASP A 173 -2.34 -16.49 -3.08
N TRP A 174 -3.66 -16.48 -3.31
CA TRP A 174 -4.63 -16.24 -2.22
C TRP A 174 -4.57 -17.34 -1.15
N ASP A 175 -4.38 -18.61 -1.53
CA ASP A 175 -4.20 -19.71 -0.57
C ASP A 175 -2.94 -19.51 0.26
N GLU A 176 -1.83 -19.11 -0.37
CA GLU A 176 -0.59 -18.81 0.32
C GLU A 176 -0.72 -17.62 1.29
N ALA A 177 -1.48 -16.58 0.89
CA ALA A 177 -1.77 -15.44 1.76
C ALA A 177 -2.65 -15.86 2.97
N ILE A 178 -3.71 -16.63 2.73
CA ILE A 178 -4.61 -17.14 3.76
C ILE A 178 -3.87 -18.07 4.73
N ARG A 179 -3.01 -18.94 4.23
CA ARG A 179 -2.21 -19.85 5.05
C ARG A 179 -1.35 -19.10 6.07
N ARG A 180 -0.78 -17.95 5.67
CA ARG A 180 0.09 -17.11 6.52
C ARG A 180 -0.70 -16.22 7.48
N LYS A 181 -1.85 -15.69 7.04
CA LYS A 181 -2.75 -14.84 7.85
C LYS A 181 -4.19 -15.36 7.79
N PRO A 182 -4.50 -16.49 8.48
CA PRO A 182 -5.75 -17.21 8.31
C PRO A 182 -7.00 -16.46 8.81
N LEU A 183 -6.81 -15.45 9.66
CA LEU A 183 -7.92 -14.65 10.20
C LEU A 183 -8.19 -13.36 9.39
N LYS A 184 -7.39 -13.08 8.35
CA LYS A 184 -7.59 -11.91 7.49
C LYS A 184 -8.75 -12.15 6.53
N SER A 185 -9.95 -11.73 6.92
CA SER A 185 -11.19 -11.93 6.13
C SER A 185 -11.08 -11.39 4.69
N GLY A 186 -10.35 -10.29 4.47
CA GLY A 186 -10.15 -9.72 3.14
C GLY A 186 -9.53 -10.68 2.13
N PHE A 187 -8.61 -11.55 2.55
CA PHE A 187 -8.00 -12.54 1.65
C PHE A 187 -9.01 -13.63 1.26
N VAL A 188 -9.77 -14.11 2.24
CA VAL A 188 -10.85 -15.10 2.00
C VAL A 188 -11.90 -14.53 1.05
N VAL A 189 -12.28 -13.29 1.25
CA VAL A 189 -13.24 -12.57 0.42
C VAL A 189 -12.74 -12.45 -1.02
N SER A 190 -11.49 -12.04 -1.22
CA SER A 190 -10.90 -11.92 -2.56
C SER A 190 -10.86 -13.26 -3.30
N LYS A 191 -10.49 -14.35 -2.60
CA LYS A 191 -10.56 -15.72 -3.16
C LYS A 191 -11.99 -16.12 -3.51
N ALA A 192 -12.94 -15.87 -2.59
CA ALA A 192 -14.35 -16.20 -2.82
C ALA A 192 -14.93 -15.42 -4.01
N ASP A 193 -14.59 -14.14 -4.19
CA ASP A 193 -15.03 -13.35 -5.35
C ASP A 193 -14.55 -13.96 -6.69
N ILE A 194 -13.33 -14.47 -6.76
CA ILE A 194 -12.83 -15.19 -7.94
C ILE A 194 -13.68 -16.45 -8.18
N LEU A 195 -13.84 -17.29 -7.17
CA LEU A 195 -14.59 -18.54 -7.28
C LEU A 195 -16.04 -18.30 -7.71
N ILE A 196 -16.70 -17.28 -7.16
CA ILE A 196 -18.05 -16.87 -7.54
C ILE A 196 -18.07 -16.38 -9.00
N SER A 197 -17.11 -15.59 -9.41
CA SER A 197 -17.01 -15.09 -10.79
C SER A 197 -16.80 -16.20 -11.82
N LEU A 198 -16.22 -17.32 -11.40
CA LEU A 198 -16.02 -18.53 -12.18
C LEU A 198 -17.19 -19.53 -12.05
N TYR A 199 -18.30 -19.14 -11.39
CA TYR A 199 -19.44 -20.01 -11.11
C TYR A 199 -19.10 -21.26 -10.25
N ARG A 200 -17.98 -21.24 -9.50
CA ARG A 200 -17.52 -22.30 -8.59
C ARG A 200 -18.12 -22.09 -7.18
N MET A 201 -19.45 -22.03 -7.11
CA MET A 201 -20.21 -21.64 -5.89
C MET A 201 -19.95 -22.56 -4.70
N ASP A 202 -19.83 -23.89 -4.95
CA ASP A 202 -19.61 -24.85 -3.87
C ASP A 202 -18.22 -24.70 -3.26
N GLU A 203 -17.20 -24.43 -4.07
CA GLU A 203 -15.84 -24.17 -3.58
C GLU A 203 -15.78 -22.85 -2.82
N ALA A 204 -16.43 -21.79 -3.30
CA ALA A 204 -16.54 -20.53 -2.57
C ALA A 204 -17.19 -20.76 -1.19
N ARG A 205 -18.29 -21.52 -1.14
CA ARG A 205 -18.98 -21.84 0.12
C ARG A 205 -18.11 -22.68 1.07
N GLN A 206 -17.35 -23.63 0.53
CA GLN A 206 -16.38 -24.43 1.31
C GLN A 206 -15.30 -23.54 1.94
N GLU A 207 -14.68 -22.64 1.16
CA GLU A 207 -13.67 -21.71 1.66
C GLU A 207 -14.23 -20.79 2.75
N LEU A 208 -15.40 -20.19 2.53
CA LEU A 208 -16.05 -19.34 3.53
C LEU A 208 -16.35 -20.11 4.84
N ASN A 209 -16.82 -21.37 4.75
CA ASN A 209 -17.05 -22.21 5.93
C ASN A 209 -15.72 -22.58 6.62
N ALA A 210 -14.67 -22.87 5.87
CA ALA A 210 -13.34 -23.12 6.42
C ALA A 210 -12.80 -21.89 7.14
N ALA A 211 -13.00 -20.69 6.61
CA ALA A 211 -12.62 -19.45 7.27
C ALA A 211 -13.34 -19.23 8.60
N VAL A 212 -14.66 -19.51 8.64
CA VAL A 212 -15.44 -19.46 9.90
C VAL A 212 -14.89 -20.46 10.92
N LYS A 213 -14.57 -21.70 10.49
CA LYS A 213 -13.96 -22.71 11.38
C LYS A 213 -12.59 -22.28 11.91
N ARG A 214 -11.81 -21.51 11.15
CA ARG A 214 -10.54 -20.92 11.58
C ARG A 214 -10.70 -19.77 12.56
N GLY A 215 -11.91 -19.22 12.71
CA GLY A 215 -12.22 -18.12 13.64
C GLY A 215 -12.56 -16.78 12.97
N VAL A 216 -12.66 -16.70 11.64
CA VAL A 216 -13.15 -15.49 10.98
C VAL A 216 -14.64 -15.31 11.32
N PRO A 217 -15.06 -14.14 11.82
CA PRO A 217 -16.45 -13.91 12.18
C PRO A 217 -17.39 -14.07 10.98
N ARG A 218 -18.46 -14.88 11.12
CA ARG A 218 -19.40 -15.14 10.03
C ARG A 218 -20.06 -13.88 9.47
N TYR A 219 -20.29 -12.87 10.30
CA TYR A 219 -20.89 -11.60 9.86
C TYR A 219 -19.97 -10.86 8.87
N ALA A 220 -18.65 -11.00 8.98
CA ALA A 220 -17.68 -10.38 8.07
C ALA A 220 -17.71 -11.03 6.66
N LEU A 221 -18.30 -12.23 6.53
CA LEU A 221 -18.39 -13.01 5.29
C LEU A 221 -19.84 -13.12 4.77
N LYS A 222 -20.79 -12.46 5.42
CA LYS A 222 -22.23 -12.64 5.15
C LYS A 222 -22.60 -12.40 3.69
N GLU A 223 -22.09 -11.32 3.10
CA GLU A 223 -22.37 -10.96 1.70
C GLU A 223 -22.01 -12.10 0.74
N TRP A 224 -20.83 -12.70 0.92
CA TRP A 224 -20.34 -13.79 0.06
C TRP A 224 -21.13 -15.09 0.26
N PHE A 225 -21.52 -15.39 1.49
CA PHE A 225 -22.45 -16.49 1.75
C PHE A 225 -23.78 -16.30 1.02
N ASP A 226 -24.28 -15.06 0.96
CA ASP A 226 -25.54 -14.76 0.28
C ASP A 226 -25.39 -14.83 -1.25
N LYS A 227 -24.25 -14.41 -1.81
CA LYS A 227 -23.90 -14.60 -3.23
C LYS A 227 -23.84 -16.08 -3.63
N CYS A 228 -23.37 -16.96 -2.74
CA CYS A 228 -23.29 -18.40 -3.01
C CYS A 228 -24.65 -19.15 -2.93
N LYS A 229 -25.75 -18.49 -2.60
CA LYS A 229 -27.09 -19.09 -2.58
C LYS A 229 -27.82 -18.98 -3.92
N LYS A 230 -27.34 -18.11 -4.78
CA LYS A 230 -27.92 -17.85 -6.11
C LYS A 230 -27.28 -18.75 -7.15
#